data_43d4410be304195bfe49590a57359d96
#
_entry.id   43d4410be304195bfe49590a57359d96
#
_cell.length_a   1.000
_cell.length_b   1.000
_cell.length_c   1.000
_cell.angle_alpha   90.00
_cell.angle_beta   90.00
_cell.angle_gamma   90.00
#
_symmetry.space_group_name_H-M   'P 1'
#
loop_
_entity.id
_entity.type
_entity.pdbx_description
1 polymer ?
#
loop_
_entity_poly.entity_id
_entity_poly.type
_entity_poly.pdbx_seq_one_letter_code
_entity_poly.pdbx_strand_id
1 'polypeptide(L)'
;VFTLSLAVSAFTRDSATSLIICLFFWLIAGVGVLNVAPSLARYGVDEPPWFEFMQQNNDLWTQYNEIIDKWVEQNPRPDDVFFKGLQAEGRMRYHHPRAYEWQARRNGFALEKRLEASSKRYKMLEANQMPLAREALLVDEWSVLSPMVTYQVLSYRLARTTLSDNLYLAKNARRWRNDYYEWLRGKGVLGDRSFFTDDPLHQEPLIPDPESLSPEELAPDSDYMRERMAWMKQQEERRKTSPVGLDLTDLPKVSGNLQRDLRASMAEMVPGLVVLLLSFGVCVLLVMTRFLTYDPGR
;
A
#
# COMPACT_ATOMS: atom_id res chain seq x y z
N VAL A 1 22.73 27.82 11.04
CA VAL A 1 23.92 28.19 10.22
C VAL A 1 24.32 29.64 10.50
N PHE A 2 23.43 30.61 10.31
CA PHE A 2 23.75 32.05 10.49
C PHE A 2 24.30 32.36 11.90
N THR A 3 23.65 31.86 12.97
CA THR A 3 24.11 32.08 14.35
C THR A 3 25.47 31.44 14.64
N LEU A 4 25.75 30.28 14.03
CA LEU A 4 27.06 29.63 14.13
C LEU A 4 28.13 30.45 13.40
N SER A 5 27.83 30.97 12.19
CA SER A 5 28.73 31.82 11.45
C SER A 5 29.08 33.13 12.22
N LEU A 6 28.08 33.72 12.87
CA LEU A 6 28.25 34.85 13.75
C LEU A 6 29.14 34.51 14.94
N ALA A 7 28.89 33.37 15.60
CA ALA A 7 29.71 32.94 16.72
C ALA A 7 31.18 32.73 16.29
N VAL A 8 31.43 32.01 15.19
CA VAL A 8 32.79 31.81 14.66
C VAL A 8 33.47 33.15 14.32
N SER A 9 32.74 34.03 13.64
CA SER A 9 33.27 35.37 13.27
C SER A 9 33.63 36.23 14.49
N ALA A 10 32.90 36.11 15.60
CA ALA A 10 33.20 36.82 16.83
C ALA A 10 34.51 36.37 17.50
N PHE A 11 34.98 35.16 17.26
CA PHE A 11 36.19 34.60 17.83
C PHE A 11 37.39 34.63 16.88
N THR A 12 37.20 34.88 15.59
CA THR A 12 38.27 34.95 14.58
C THR A 12 38.63 36.40 14.28
N ARG A 13 39.91 36.67 14.12
CA ARG A 13 40.42 38.04 13.75
C ARG A 13 40.43 38.27 12.24
N ASP A 14 40.40 37.18 11.47
CA ASP A 14 40.51 37.20 10.03
C ASP A 14 39.29 36.55 9.37
N SER A 15 38.78 37.22 8.36
CA SER A 15 37.58 36.75 7.64
C SER A 15 37.81 35.44 6.89
N ALA A 16 39.03 35.22 6.38
CA ALA A 16 39.38 33.99 5.68
C ALA A 16 39.37 32.80 6.63
N THR A 17 39.92 32.95 7.82
CA THR A 17 39.91 31.92 8.88
C THR A 17 38.49 31.63 9.33
N SER A 18 37.65 32.64 9.51
CA SER A 18 36.24 32.48 9.83
C SER A 18 35.51 31.64 8.78
N LEU A 19 35.71 31.96 7.52
CA LEU A 19 35.09 31.28 6.40
C LEU A 19 35.51 29.81 6.32
N ILE A 20 36.81 29.51 6.50
CA ILE A 20 37.35 28.14 6.51
C ILE A 20 36.73 27.33 7.64
N ILE A 21 36.65 27.87 8.86
CA ILE A 21 36.05 27.20 10.02
C ILE A 21 34.56 26.95 9.78
N CYS A 22 33.80 27.91 9.27
CA CYS A 22 32.39 27.76 8.95
C CYS A 22 32.18 26.72 7.86
N LEU A 23 33.02 26.70 6.83
CA LEU A 23 32.96 25.68 5.77
C LEU A 23 33.23 24.28 6.33
N PHE A 24 34.21 24.14 7.21
CA PHE A 24 34.55 22.88 7.84
C PHE A 24 33.41 22.37 8.74
N PHE A 25 32.80 23.24 9.53
CA PHE A 25 31.62 22.94 10.32
C PHE A 25 30.44 22.52 9.44
N TRP A 26 30.18 23.24 8.35
CA TRP A 26 29.14 22.90 7.41
C TRP A 26 29.37 21.53 6.76
N LEU A 27 30.62 21.24 6.39
CA LEU A 27 31.01 19.98 5.76
C LEU A 27 30.85 18.80 6.74
N ILE A 28 31.24 18.95 7.99
CA ILE A 28 31.10 17.92 9.00
C ILE A 28 29.63 17.76 9.40
N ALA A 29 28.96 18.83 9.79
CA ALA A 29 27.62 18.76 10.33
C ALA A 29 26.55 18.53 9.23
N GLY A 30 26.73 19.07 8.04
CA GLY A 30 25.80 18.89 6.93
C GLY A 30 26.06 17.60 6.15
N VAL A 31 27.25 17.49 5.56
CA VAL A 31 27.58 16.39 4.65
C VAL A 31 28.06 15.15 5.41
N GLY A 32 28.89 15.34 6.46
CA GLY A 32 29.48 14.25 7.23
C GLY A 32 28.42 13.42 7.95
N VAL A 33 27.53 14.05 8.69
CA VAL A 33 26.47 13.34 9.44
C VAL A 33 25.54 12.59 8.49
N LEU A 34 25.14 13.20 7.38
CA LEU A 34 24.27 12.56 6.39
C LEU A 34 24.87 11.29 5.75
N ASN A 35 26.20 11.25 5.59
CA ASN A 35 26.86 10.10 4.95
C ASN A 35 27.34 9.05 5.98
N VAL A 36 27.71 9.48 7.18
CA VAL A 36 28.26 8.59 8.21
C VAL A 36 27.17 7.92 9.01
N ALA A 37 26.07 8.61 9.32
CA ALA A 37 24.98 8.07 10.12
C ALA A 37 24.35 6.79 9.50
N PRO A 38 24.04 6.72 8.18
CA PRO A 38 23.56 5.49 7.55
C PRO A 38 24.57 4.34 7.64
N SER A 39 25.86 4.65 7.43
CA SER A 39 26.90 3.62 7.49
C SER A 39 27.04 3.05 8.90
N LEU A 40 26.93 3.87 9.93
CA LEU A 40 26.97 3.42 11.32
C LEU A 40 25.70 2.65 11.71
N ALA A 41 24.55 3.10 11.25
CA ALA A 41 23.28 2.42 11.49
C ALA A 41 23.26 0.98 10.94
N ARG A 42 23.86 0.77 9.76
CA ARG A 42 24.01 -0.55 9.13
C ARG A 42 24.79 -1.57 9.97
N TYR A 43 25.82 -1.14 10.71
CA TYR A 43 26.59 -2.06 11.54
C TYR A 43 25.76 -2.71 12.66
N GLY A 44 24.62 -2.13 13.02
CA GLY A 44 23.74 -2.62 14.07
C GLY A 44 22.51 -3.39 13.58
N VAL A 45 22.38 -3.60 12.26
CA VAL A 45 21.17 -4.19 11.64
C VAL A 45 21.55 -5.34 10.71
N ASP A 46 21.13 -6.55 11.05
CA ASP A 46 21.25 -7.72 10.16
C ASP A 46 20.14 -7.64 9.10
N GLU A 47 20.53 -7.32 7.86
CA GLU A 47 19.60 -7.34 6.72
C GLU A 47 19.43 -8.78 6.23
N PRO A 48 18.20 -9.32 6.21
CA PRO A 48 17.96 -10.59 5.54
C PRO A 48 18.22 -10.43 4.04
N PRO A 49 18.88 -11.41 3.40
CA PRO A 49 19.18 -11.30 1.98
C PRO A 49 17.89 -11.19 1.17
N TRP A 50 17.81 -10.18 0.32
CA TRP A 50 16.66 -9.97 -0.59
C TRP A 50 16.33 -11.22 -1.42
N PHE A 51 17.31 -12.02 -1.74
CA PHE A 51 17.15 -13.27 -2.47
C PHE A 51 16.27 -14.27 -1.70
N GLU A 52 16.47 -14.41 -0.40
CA GLU A 52 15.65 -15.32 0.43
C GLU A 52 14.19 -14.87 0.47
N PHE A 53 13.94 -13.58 0.58
CA PHE A 53 12.58 -13.04 0.50
C PHE A 53 11.93 -13.35 -0.85
N MET A 54 12.65 -13.17 -1.96
CA MET A 54 12.15 -13.46 -3.31
C MET A 54 11.85 -14.95 -3.48
N GLN A 55 12.70 -15.83 -2.98
CA GLN A 55 12.49 -17.26 -3.00
C GLN A 55 11.24 -17.65 -2.20
N GLN A 56 11.13 -17.21 -0.94
CA GLN A 56 9.98 -17.48 -0.11
C GLN A 56 8.67 -16.93 -0.72
N ASN A 57 8.74 -15.77 -1.36
CA ASN A 57 7.58 -15.19 -2.06
C ASN A 57 7.17 -16.04 -3.28
N ASN A 58 8.13 -16.55 -4.05
CA ASN A 58 7.85 -17.44 -5.17
C ASN A 58 7.26 -18.77 -4.70
N ASP A 59 7.82 -19.36 -3.64
CA ASP A 59 7.32 -20.61 -3.06
C ASP A 59 5.89 -20.45 -2.56
N LEU A 60 5.58 -19.32 -1.94
CA LEU A 60 4.22 -18.99 -1.48
C LEU A 60 3.21 -18.95 -2.64
N TRP A 61 3.57 -18.32 -3.75
CA TRP A 61 2.69 -18.25 -4.92
C TRP A 61 2.59 -19.58 -5.67
N THR A 62 3.64 -20.37 -5.68
CA THR A 62 3.61 -21.74 -6.22
C THR A 62 2.66 -22.60 -5.41
N GLN A 63 2.77 -22.59 -4.07
CA GLN A 63 1.83 -23.30 -3.19
C GLN A 63 0.38 -22.83 -3.38
N TYR A 64 0.16 -21.52 -3.56
CA TYR A 64 -1.16 -20.99 -3.85
C TYR A 64 -1.73 -21.56 -5.16
N ASN A 65 -0.94 -21.57 -6.24
CA ASN A 65 -1.36 -22.10 -7.52
C ASN A 65 -1.65 -23.60 -7.43
N GLU A 66 -0.81 -24.38 -6.77
CA GLU A 66 -1.04 -25.82 -6.54
C GLU A 66 -2.35 -26.11 -5.80
N ILE A 67 -2.71 -25.26 -4.81
CA ILE A 67 -3.98 -25.39 -4.09
C ILE A 67 -5.17 -25.14 -5.04
N ILE A 68 -5.05 -24.14 -5.92
CA ILE A 68 -6.10 -23.84 -6.89
C ILE A 68 -6.22 -24.96 -7.94
N ASP A 69 -5.10 -25.45 -8.44
CA ASP A 69 -5.07 -26.53 -9.43
C ASP A 69 -5.68 -27.80 -8.87
N LYS A 70 -5.35 -28.19 -7.63
CA LYS A 70 -5.97 -29.32 -6.93
C LYS A 70 -7.48 -29.13 -6.76
N TRP A 71 -7.93 -27.91 -6.46
CA TRP A 71 -9.35 -27.62 -6.37
C TRP A 71 -10.04 -27.80 -7.73
N VAL A 72 -9.41 -27.36 -8.82
CA VAL A 72 -9.91 -27.52 -10.20
C VAL A 72 -9.96 -29.00 -10.59
N GLU A 73 -8.97 -29.78 -10.23
CA GLU A 73 -8.96 -31.24 -10.45
C GLU A 73 -10.12 -31.95 -9.71
N GLN A 74 -10.38 -31.55 -8.47
CA GLN A 74 -11.46 -32.10 -7.64
C GLN A 74 -12.85 -31.60 -8.07
N ASN A 75 -12.91 -30.43 -8.68
CA ASN A 75 -14.12 -29.79 -9.16
C ASN A 75 -13.98 -29.50 -10.67
N PRO A 76 -14.01 -30.52 -11.51
CA PRO A 76 -13.79 -30.33 -12.93
C PRO A 76 -14.86 -29.39 -13.50
N ARG A 77 -14.44 -28.62 -14.47
CA ARG A 77 -15.31 -27.71 -15.21
C ARG A 77 -16.42 -28.52 -15.89
N PRO A 78 -17.68 -28.05 -15.86
CA PRO A 78 -18.75 -28.71 -16.59
C PRO A 78 -18.36 -28.91 -18.06
N ASP A 79 -18.37 -30.14 -18.50
CA ASP A 79 -17.97 -30.52 -19.87
C ASP A 79 -19.25 -30.52 -20.74
N ASP A 80 -19.81 -29.33 -20.98
CA ASP A 80 -20.85 -29.21 -21.96
C ASP A 80 -20.34 -28.59 -23.27
N VAL A 81 -21.00 -28.96 -24.35
CA VAL A 81 -20.56 -28.64 -25.71
C VAL A 81 -20.54 -27.14 -25.95
N PHE A 82 -21.49 -26.42 -25.38
CA PHE A 82 -21.58 -24.95 -25.46
C PHE A 82 -20.36 -24.26 -24.87
N PHE A 83 -19.85 -24.79 -23.76
CA PHE A 83 -18.68 -24.25 -23.09
C PHE A 83 -17.40 -24.49 -23.92
N LYS A 84 -17.30 -25.62 -24.59
CA LYS A 84 -16.18 -25.94 -25.48
C LYS A 84 -16.15 -25.03 -26.71
N GLY A 85 -17.30 -24.77 -27.30
CA GLY A 85 -17.44 -23.86 -28.44
C GLY A 85 -17.02 -22.44 -28.12
N LEU A 86 -17.47 -21.88 -27.00
CA LEU A 86 -17.10 -20.54 -26.55
C LEU A 86 -15.61 -20.39 -26.23
N GLN A 87 -14.99 -21.46 -25.75
CA GLN A 87 -13.55 -21.47 -25.47
C GLN A 87 -12.71 -21.48 -26.75
N ALA A 88 -13.15 -22.22 -27.77
CA ALA A 88 -12.49 -22.28 -29.06
C ALA A 88 -12.50 -20.91 -29.78
N GLU A 89 -13.55 -20.11 -29.60
CA GLU A 89 -13.66 -18.77 -30.16
C GLU A 89 -12.91 -17.67 -29.37
N GLY A 90 -12.24 -18.04 -28.26
CA GLY A 90 -11.55 -17.06 -27.39
C GLY A 90 -12.48 -16.09 -26.66
N ARG A 91 -13.77 -16.28 -26.77
CA ARG A 91 -14.80 -15.44 -26.11
C ARG A 91 -15.32 -16.15 -24.87
N MET A 92 -14.80 -15.83 -23.71
CA MET A 92 -15.37 -16.28 -22.44
C MET A 92 -16.71 -15.55 -22.20
N ARG A 93 -17.77 -15.98 -22.83
CA ARG A 93 -19.13 -15.55 -22.49
C ARG A 93 -19.69 -16.52 -21.43
N TYR A 94 -19.72 -16.06 -20.20
CA TYR A 94 -20.33 -16.79 -19.08
C TYR A 94 -21.85 -16.69 -19.11
N HIS A 95 -22.48 -17.13 -20.18
CA HIS A 95 -23.94 -17.05 -20.34
C HIS A 95 -24.67 -18.29 -19.86
N HIS A 96 -23.94 -19.39 -19.59
CA HIS A 96 -24.54 -20.62 -19.13
C HIS A 96 -24.57 -20.70 -17.59
N PRO A 97 -25.73 -20.99 -16.93
CA PRO A 97 -25.83 -21.02 -15.48
C PRO A 97 -24.79 -21.89 -14.78
N ARG A 98 -24.50 -23.07 -15.34
CA ARG A 98 -23.48 -23.98 -14.79
C ARG A 98 -22.06 -23.39 -14.87
N ALA A 99 -21.76 -22.67 -15.95
CA ALA A 99 -20.46 -22.03 -16.10
C ALA A 99 -20.29 -20.90 -15.07
N TYR A 100 -21.33 -20.11 -14.83
CA TYR A 100 -21.36 -19.10 -13.79
C TYR A 100 -21.17 -19.71 -12.39
N GLU A 101 -21.93 -20.76 -12.09
CA GLU A 101 -21.84 -21.41 -10.78
C GLU A 101 -20.44 -21.97 -10.51
N TRP A 102 -19.86 -22.67 -11.49
CA TRP A 102 -18.50 -23.17 -11.36
C TRP A 102 -17.49 -22.04 -11.21
N GLN A 103 -17.59 -21.00 -12.03
CA GLN A 103 -16.69 -19.85 -12.00
C GLN A 103 -16.83 -19.06 -10.69
N ALA A 104 -18.06 -18.88 -10.18
CA ALA A 104 -18.30 -18.22 -8.91
C ALA A 104 -17.67 -18.99 -7.75
N ARG A 105 -17.88 -20.32 -7.70
CA ARG A 105 -17.25 -21.19 -6.70
C ARG A 105 -15.72 -21.16 -6.77
N ARG A 106 -15.17 -21.27 -7.99
CA ARG A 106 -13.73 -21.20 -8.20
C ARG A 106 -13.17 -19.85 -7.76
N ASN A 107 -13.81 -18.77 -8.17
CA ASN A 107 -13.35 -17.40 -7.83
C ASN A 107 -13.47 -17.14 -6.32
N GLY A 108 -14.56 -17.59 -5.68
CA GLY A 108 -14.72 -17.48 -4.22
C GLY A 108 -13.61 -18.21 -3.49
N PHE A 109 -13.37 -19.47 -3.85
CA PHE A 109 -12.28 -20.26 -3.26
C PHE A 109 -10.90 -19.65 -3.55
N ALA A 110 -10.62 -19.29 -4.80
CA ALA A 110 -9.35 -18.69 -5.20
C ALA A 110 -9.11 -17.35 -4.50
N LEU A 111 -10.14 -16.51 -4.36
CA LEU A 111 -10.03 -15.24 -3.66
C LEU A 111 -9.71 -15.45 -2.19
N GLU A 112 -10.39 -16.36 -1.50
CA GLU A 112 -10.09 -16.67 -0.10
C GLU A 112 -8.64 -17.12 0.09
N LYS A 113 -8.17 -18.05 -0.72
CA LYS A 113 -6.77 -18.52 -0.69
C LYS A 113 -5.77 -17.44 -1.05
N ARG A 114 -6.10 -16.58 -2.01
CA ARG A 114 -5.29 -15.41 -2.36
C ARG A 114 -5.16 -14.41 -1.20
N LEU A 115 -6.22 -14.24 -0.41
CA LEU A 115 -6.18 -13.40 0.78
C LEU A 115 -5.27 -13.96 1.86
N GLU A 116 -5.35 -15.28 2.10
CA GLU A 116 -4.45 -15.97 3.01
C GLU A 116 -2.99 -15.83 2.56
N ALA A 117 -2.69 -16.10 1.29
CA ALA A 117 -1.37 -15.97 0.71
C ALA A 117 -0.86 -14.51 0.77
N SER A 118 -1.71 -13.53 0.45
CA SER A 118 -1.38 -12.11 0.57
C SER A 118 -1.08 -11.71 2.01
N SER A 119 -1.82 -12.22 2.99
CA SER A 119 -1.55 -11.95 4.41
C SER A 119 -0.19 -12.49 4.84
N LYS A 120 0.16 -13.73 4.43
CA LYS A 120 1.49 -14.32 4.67
C LYS A 120 2.58 -13.50 4.00
N ARG A 121 2.40 -13.14 2.73
CA ARG A 121 3.34 -12.30 1.99
C ARG A 121 3.60 -10.98 2.69
N TYR A 122 2.56 -10.32 3.21
CA TYR A 122 2.74 -9.05 3.92
C TYR A 122 3.52 -9.21 5.22
N LYS A 123 3.32 -10.31 5.96
CA LYS A 123 4.14 -10.60 7.15
C LYS A 123 5.61 -10.82 6.79
N MET A 124 5.87 -11.54 5.71
CA MET A 124 7.23 -11.76 5.21
C MET A 124 7.88 -10.45 4.74
N LEU A 125 7.13 -9.62 4.00
CA LEU A 125 7.59 -8.30 3.57
C LEU A 125 7.88 -7.38 4.77
N GLU A 126 7.01 -7.38 5.77
CA GLU A 126 7.20 -6.61 7.00
C GLU A 126 8.45 -7.09 7.75
N ALA A 127 8.63 -8.39 7.92
CA ALA A 127 9.83 -8.95 8.54
C ALA A 127 11.11 -8.58 7.77
N ASN A 128 11.07 -8.55 6.44
CA ASN A 128 12.20 -8.15 5.60
C ASN A 128 12.46 -6.63 5.63
N GLN A 129 11.42 -5.81 5.74
CA GLN A 129 11.53 -4.35 5.77
C GLN A 129 11.81 -3.77 7.15
N MET A 130 11.49 -4.50 8.22
CA MET A 130 11.70 -4.01 9.60
C MET A 130 13.16 -3.66 9.91
N PRO A 131 14.18 -4.42 9.48
CA PRO A 131 15.58 -4.04 9.65
C PRO A 131 15.91 -2.70 8.99
N LEU A 132 15.49 -2.51 7.73
CA LEU A 132 15.68 -1.24 7.01
C LEU A 132 14.95 -0.07 7.67
N ALA A 133 13.74 -0.31 8.18
CA ALA A 133 12.99 0.69 8.93
C ALA A 133 13.71 1.04 10.24
N ARG A 134 14.31 0.06 10.93
CA ARG A 134 15.11 0.28 12.14
C ARG A 134 16.39 1.06 11.84
N GLU A 135 17.08 0.72 10.75
CA GLU A 135 18.24 1.51 10.28
C GLU A 135 17.86 2.97 10.07
N ALA A 136 16.77 3.24 9.34
CA ALA A 136 16.32 4.60 9.07
C ALA A 136 15.90 5.36 10.33
N LEU A 137 15.28 4.69 11.31
CA LEU A 137 14.95 5.31 12.60
C LEU A 137 16.21 5.65 13.40
N LEU A 138 17.24 4.79 13.38
CA LEU A 138 18.53 5.08 14.00
C LEU A 138 19.22 6.28 13.32
N VAL A 139 19.14 6.39 12.00
CA VAL A 139 19.65 7.57 11.27
C VAL A 139 18.93 8.85 11.72
N ASP A 140 17.60 8.79 11.90
CA ASP A 140 16.81 9.91 12.40
C ASP A 140 17.23 10.31 13.84
N GLU A 141 17.50 9.35 14.72
CA GLU A 141 17.98 9.61 16.07
C GLU A 141 19.39 10.25 16.07
N TRP A 142 20.31 9.74 15.25
CA TRP A 142 21.67 10.30 15.12
C TRP A 142 21.67 11.67 14.45
N SER A 143 20.66 11.97 13.65
CA SER A 143 20.52 13.28 12.98
C SER A 143 20.40 14.44 13.96
N VAL A 144 19.97 14.18 15.19
CA VAL A 144 19.89 15.19 16.28
C VAL A 144 21.25 15.82 16.58
N LEU A 145 22.36 15.13 16.28
CA LEU A 145 23.70 15.68 16.43
C LEU A 145 24.01 16.84 15.46
N SER A 146 23.27 16.95 14.37
CA SER A 146 23.42 18.02 13.39
C SER A 146 22.20 18.95 13.41
N PRO A 147 22.34 20.23 13.78
CA PRO A 147 21.22 21.18 13.75
C PRO A 147 20.60 21.35 12.37
N MET A 148 21.39 21.18 11.29
CA MET A 148 20.91 21.25 9.92
C MET A 148 20.03 20.06 9.56
N VAL A 149 20.46 18.84 9.89
CA VAL A 149 19.71 17.62 9.64
C VAL A 149 18.48 17.55 10.54
N THR A 150 18.61 17.99 11.80
CA THR A 150 17.48 18.13 12.73
C THR A 150 16.37 19.02 12.14
N TYR A 151 16.72 20.16 11.56
CA TYR A 151 15.74 21.03 10.89
C TYR A 151 15.02 20.29 9.75
N GLN A 152 15.75 19.54 8.94
CA GLN A 152 15.18 18.77 7.84
C GLN A 152 14.22 17.67 8.35
N VAL A 153 14.63 16.91 9.36
CA VAL A 153 13.80 15.85 9.99
C VAL A 153 12.52 16.46 10.60
N LEU A 154 12.64 17.61 11.29
CA LEU A 154 11.49 18.33 11.83
C LEU A 154 10.52 18.76 10.72
N SER A 155 11.05 19.22 9.58
CA SER A 155 10.22 19.58 8.42
C SER A 155 9.45 18.38 7.87
N TYR A 156 10.08 17.21 7.77
CA TYR A 156 9.42 15.97 7.35
C TYR A 156 8.36 15.51 8.36
N ARG A 157 8.63 15.62 9.66
CA ARG A 157 7.67 15.30 10.71
C ARG A 157 6.44 16.24 10.66
N LEU A 158 6.67 17.52 10.44
CA LEU A 158 5.58 18.48 10.28
C LEU A 158 4.74 18.20 9.02
N ALA A 159 5.39 17.84 7.92
CA ALA A 159 4.73 17.44 6.68
C ALA A 159 4.08 16.05 6.75
N ARG A 160 4.30 15.27 7.82
CA ARG A 160 3.84 13.88 7.99
C ARG A 160 4.30 12.97 6.84
N THR A 161 5.54 13.14 6.42
CA THR A 161 6.17 12.37 5.34
C THR A 161 7.32 11.49 5.84
N THR A 162 7.40 11.28 7.15
CA THR A 162 8.42 10.42 7.75
C THR A 162 8.14 8.94 7.46
N LEU A 163 9.16 8.11 7.64
CA LEU A 163 9.02 6.66 7.56
C LEU A 163 7.97 6.13 8.56
N SER A 164 7.94 6.67 9.78
CA SER A 164 6.94 6.31 10.79
C SER A 164 5.52 6.58 10.32
N ASP A 165 5.28 7.71 9.63
CA ASP A 165 3.98 8.05 9.08
C ASP A 165 3.59 7.10 7.95
N ASN A 166 4.53 6.73 7.07
CA ASN A 166 4.32 5.77 5.99
C ASN A 166 4.03 4.36 6.54
N LEU A 167 4.75 3.90 7.55
CA LEU A 167 4.50 2.62 8.22
C LEU A 167 3.12 2.61 8.90
N TYR A 168 2.73 3.72 9.52
CA TYR A 168 1.41 3.87 10.12
C TYR A 168 0.30 3.81 9.07
N LEU A 169 0.46 4.52 7.97
CA LEU A 169 -0.46 4.47 6.82
C LEU A 169 -0.60 3.04 6.28
N ALA A 170 0.51 2.36 6.03
CA ALA A 170 0.52 0.99 5.54
C ALA A 170 -0.17 0.01 6.50
N LYS A 171 0.06 0.17 7.81
CA LYS A 171 -0.59 -0.65 8.85
C LYS A 171 -2.11 -0.44 8.87
N ASN A 172 -2.58 0.81 8.80
CA ASN A 172 -3.99 1.12 8.82
C ASN A 172 -4.70 0.73 7.50
N ALA A 173 -4.04 0.90 6.37
CA ALA A 173 -4.55 0.41 5.09
C ALA A 173 -4.74 -1.11 5.08
N ARG A 174 -3.79 -1.87 5.69
CA ARG A 174 -3.94 -3.32 5.86
C ARG A 174 -5.10 -3.67 6.78
N ARG A 175 -5.25 -2.94 7.89
CA ARG A 175 -6.36 -3.14 8.83
C ARG A 175 -7.70 -2.91 8.15
N TRP A 176 -7.85 -1.77 7.48
CA TRP A 176 -9.06 -1.48 6.70
C TRP A 176 -9.34 -2.55 5.64
N ARG A 177 -8.31 -3.00 4.90
CA ARG A 177 -8.47 -4.09 3.94
C ARG A 177 -9.01 -5.37 4.59
N ASN A 178 -8.50 -5.73 5.75
CA ASN A 178 -8.96 -6.92 6.47
C ASN A 178 -10.42 -6.76 6.93
N ASP A 179 -10.78 -5.59 7.46
CA ASP A 179 -12.16 -5.26 7.87
C ASP A 179 -13.10 -5.32 6.66
N TYR A 180 -12.65 -4.83 5.50
CA TYR A 180 -13.39 -4.93 4.24
C TYR A 180 -13.60 -6.40 3.80
N TYR A 181 -12.61 -7.25 3.96
CA TYR A 181 -12.75 -8.67 3.65
C TYR A 181 -13.68 -9.40 4.61
N GLU A 182 -13.60 -9.13 5.89
CA GLU A 182 -14.54 -9.70 6.87
C GLU A 182 -15.98 -9.23 6.57
N TRP A 183 -16.14 -7.99 6.16
CA TRP A 183 -17.44 -7.48 5.72
C TRP A 183 -17.94 -8.22 4.47
N LEU A 184 -17.10 -8.40 3.44
CA LEU A 184 -17.46 -9.21 2.24
C LEU A 184 -17.84 -10.65 2.61
N ARG A 185 -17.08 -11.25 3.53
CA ARG A 185 -17.38 -12.59 4.03
C ARG A 185 -18.71 -12.63 4.79
N GLY A 186 -18.96 -11.65 5.64
CA GLY A 186 -20.20 -11.51 6.40
C GLY A 186 -21.43 -11.31 5.52
N LYS A 187 -21.26 -10.66 4.36
CA LYS A 187 -22.32 -10.50 3.34
C LYS A 187 -22.48 -11.72 2.41
N GLY A 188 -21.70 -12.80 2.61
CA GLY A 188 -21.77 -14.00 1.78
C GLY A 188 -21.27 -13.80 0.35
N VAL A 189 -20.57 -12.71 0.06
CA VAL A 189 -20.10 -12.36 -1.28
C VAL A 189 -19.09 -13.37 -1.81
N LEU A 190 -18.26 -13.92 -0.91
CA LEU A 190 -17.24 -14.91 -1.26
C LEU A 190 -17.92 -16.28 -1.39
N GLY A 191 -18.11 -16.75 -2.62
CA GLY A 191 -18.73 -18.03 -2.93
C GLY A 191 -20.25 -17.98 -3.16
N ASP A 192 -20.89 -16.81 -3.02
CA ASP A 192 -22.31 -16.65 -3.34
C ASP A 192 -22.50 -16.34 -4.84
N ARG A 193 -23.51 -16.99 -5.42
CA ARG A 193 -23.92 -16.74 -6.82
C ARG A 193 -24.45 -15.34 -7.04
N SER A 194 -25.15 -14.78 -6.06
CA SER A 194 -25.84 -13.49 -6.17
C SER A 194 -24.88 -12.32 -6.44
N PHE A 195 -23.60 -12.47 -6.10
CA PHE A 195 -22.60 -11.44 -6.37
C PHE A 195 -22.19 -11.38 -7.85
N PHE A 196 -22.20 -12.53 -8.53
CA PHE A 196 -21.73 -12.64 -9.91
C PHE A 196 -22.87 -12.72 -10.93
N THR A 197 -24.10 -12.93 -10.46
CA THR A 197 -25.31 -13.01 -11.28
C THR A 197 -26.35 -12.04 -10.77
N ASP A 198 -27.05 -11.37 -11.65
CA ASP A 198 -28.09 -10.40 -11.30
C ASP A 198 -29.31 -11.05 -10.61
N ASP A 199 -29.51 -12.36 -10.81
CA ASP A 199 -30.59 -13.13 -10.19
C ASP A 199 -30.15 -14.58 -10.03
N PRO A 200 -29.94 -15.09 -8.79
CA PRO A 200 -29.54 -16.47 -8.56
C PRO A 200 -30.62 -17.48 -8.92
N LEU A 201 -31.87 -17.06 -8.99
CA LEU A 201 -32.99 -17.90 -9.41
C LEU A 201 -33.22 -17.85 -10.92
N HIS A 202 -32.53 -16.95 -11.60
CA HIS A 202 -32.69 -16.77 -13.02
C HIS A 202 -31.96 -17.87 -13.78
N GLN A 203 -32.71 -18.73 -14.42
CA GLN A 203 -32.17 -19.70 -15.35
C GLN A 203 -32.26 -19.12 -16.75
N GLU A 204 -31.11 -18.85 -17.35
CA GLU A 204 -31.04 -18.57 -18.77
C GLU A 204 -31.57 -19.80 -19.53
N PRO A 205 -32.48 -19.62 -20.47
CA PRO A 205 -32.89 -20.76 -21.30
C PRO A 205 -31.62 -21.34 -21.94
N LEU A 206 -31.53 -22.65 -21.95
CA LEU A 206 -30.43 -23.37 -22.60
C LEU A 206 -30.35 -22.87 -24.05
N ILE A 207 -29.29 -22.12 -24.35
CA ILE A 207 -29.03 -21.70 -25.71
C ILE A 207 -28.60 -22.95 -26.46
N PRO A 208 -29.29 -23.39 -27.50
CA PRO A 208 -28.86 -24.53 -28.30
C PRO A 208 -27.44 -24.23 -28.84
N ASP A 209 -26.68 -25.30 -29.05
CA ASP A 209 -25.39 -25.19 -29.69
C ASP A 209 -25.54 -24.40 -31.00
N PRO A 210 -24.76 -23.31 -31.21
CA PRO A 210 -24.82 -22.55 -32.47
C PRO A 210 -24.62 -23.41 -33.73
N GLU A 211 -23.89 -24.55 -33.60
CA GLU A 211 -23.70 -25.49 -34.69
C GLU A 211 -24.92 -26.37 -34.93
N SER A 212 -25.86 -26.47 -33.96
CA SER A 212 -27.10 -27.20 -34.07
C SER A 212 -28.25 -26.35 -34.62
N LEU A 213 -28.08 -25.04 -34.66
CA LEU A 213 -29.12 -24.12 -35.16
C LEU A 213 -28.94 -23.91 -36.68
N SER A 214 -30.05 -24.02 -37.40
CA SER A 214 -30.09 -23.69 -38.81
C SER A 214 -29.88 -22.18 -39.04
N PRO A 215 -29.40 -21.76 -40.20
CA PRO A 215 -29.33 -20.32 -40.55
C PRO A 215 -30.67 -19.59 -40.45
N GLU A 216 -31.78 -20.31 -40.66
CA GLU A 216 -33.14 -19.79 -40.54
C GLU A 216 -33.52 -19.48 -39.08
N GLU A 217 -33.08 -20.32 -38.14
CA GLU A 217 -33.29 -20.12 -36.69
C GLU A 217 -32.41 -18.99 -36.13
N LEU A 218 -31.28 -18.71 -36.75
CA LEU A 218 -30.39 -17.58 -36.39
C LEU A 218 -30.84 -16.27 -37.07
N ALA A 219 -31.84 -16.30 -37.94
CA ALA A 219 -32.37 -15.09 -38.59
C ALA A 219 -32.98 -14.15 -37.51
N PRO A 220 -32.84 -12.82 -37.68
CA PRO A 220 -33.33 -11.83 -36.71
C PRO A 220 -34.81 -11.90 -36.38
N ASP A 221 -35.59 -12.42 -37.30
CA ASP A 221 -37.05 -12.57 -37.26
C ASP A 221 -37.51 -13.98 -36.87
N SER A 222 -36.59 -14.91 -36.59
CA SER A 222 -36.89 -16.25 -36.13
C SER A 222 -37.57 -16.26 -34.73
N ASP A 223 -38.37 -17.27 -34.48
CA ASP A 223 -39.00 -17.45 -33.15
C ASP A 223 -37.96 -17.54 -32.05
N TYR A 224 -36.85 -18.24 -32.28
CA TYR A 224 -35.74 -18.34 -31.36
C TYR A 224 -35.15 -16.94 -31.04
N MET A 225 -34.87 -16.12 -32.03
CA MET A 225 -34.31 -14.78 -31.79
C MET A 225 -35.33 -13.88 -31.09
N ARG A 226 -36.63 -14.00 -31.41
CA ARG A 226 -37.70 -13.25 -30.73
C ARG A 226 -37.77 -13.60 -29.23
N GLU A 227 -37.76 -14.89 -28.89
CA GLU A 227 -37.80 -15.36 -27.51
C GLU A 227 -36.56 -14.90 -26.76
N ARG A 228 -35.38 -14.98 -27.39
CA ARG A 228 -34.12 -14.49 -26.82
C ARG A 228 -34.14 -13.00 -26.55
N MET A 229 -34.62 -12.21 -27.48
CA MET A 229 -34.74 -10.75 -27.32
C MET A 229 -35.76 -10.38 -26.24
N ALA A 230 -36.88 -11.07 -26.18
CA ALA A 230 -37.87 -10.88 -25.13
C ALA A 230 -37.28 -11.20 -23.73
N TRP A 231 -36.53 -12.30 -23.61
CA TRP A 231 -35.82 -12.64 -22.40
C TRP A 231 -34.78 -11.58 -22.02
N MET A 232 -33.95 -11.11 -22.94
CA MET A 232 -32.97 -10.05 -22.68
C MET A 232 -33.64 -8.78 -22.19
N LYS A 233 -34.74 -8.37 -22.81
CA LYS A 233 -35.52 -7.19 -22.41
C LYS A 233 -36.11 -7.36 -21.01
N GLN A 234 -36.64 -8.54 -20.70
CA GLN A 234 -37.13 -8.84 -19.36
C GLN A 234 -36.03 -8.78 -18.29
N GLN A 235 -34.81 -9.22 -18.63
CA GLN A 235 -33.65 -9.11 -17.73
C GLN A 235 -33.27 -7.65 -17.50
N GLU A 236 -33.24 -6.84 -18.52
CA GLU A 236 -32.96 -5.41 -18.41
C GLU A 236 -33.98 -4.69 -17.52
N GLU A 237 -35.26 -5.02 -17.68
CA GLU A 237 -36.32 -4.46 -16.82
C GLU A 237 -36.17 -4.93 -15.37
N ARG A 238 -35.85 -6.20 -15.13
CA ARG A 238 -35.56 -6.72 -13.79
C ARG A 238 -34.37 -6.02 -13.15
N ARG A 239 -33.29 -5.78 -13.88
CA ARG A 239 -32.14 -5.02 -13.39
C ARG A 239 -32.50 -3.60 -12.95
N LYS A 240 -33.46 -2.97 -13.63
CA LYS A 240 -33.95 -1.64 -13.27
C LYS A 240 -34.86 -1.63 -12.05
N THR A 241 -35.60 -2.70 -11.82
CA THR A 241 -36.67 -2.77 -10.80
C THR A 241 -36.27 -3.53 -9.54
N SER A 242 -35.34 -4.45 -9.64
CA SER A 242 -34.83 -5.20 -8.49
C SER A 242 -33.49 -4.59 -8.04
N PRO A 243 -33.39 -4.03 -6.84
CA PRO A 243 -32.12 -3.63 -6.28
C PRO A 243 -31.34 -4.90 -5.89
N VAL A 244 -30.91 -5.68 -6.88
CA VAL A 244 -29.95 -6.75 -6.67
C VAL A 244 -28.60 -6.09 -6.48
N GLY A 245 -28.49 -5.35 -5.40
CA GLY A 245 -27.27 -4.69 -5.00
C GLY A 245 -26.88 -5.18 -3.62
N LEU A 246 -25.62 -5.39 -3.43
CA LEU A 246 -25.06 -5.56 -2.10
C LEU A 246 -25.46 -4.34 -1.28
N ASP A 247 -26.05 -4.55 -0.10
CA ASP A 247 -26.30 -3.46 0.83
C ASP A 247 -24.95 -2.88 1.31
N LEU A 248 -24.66 -1.66 0.87
CA LEU A 248 -23.40 -0.96 1.13
C LEU A 248 -23.50 0.00 2.32
N THR A 249 -24.62 0.04 3.05
CA THR A 249 -24.84 1.01 4.15
C THR A 249 -23.84 0.86 5.26
N ASP A 250 -23.40 -0.36 5.54
CA ASP A 250 -22.42 -0.73 6.56
C ASP A 250 -21.01 -1.02 5.98
N LEU A 251 -20.76 -0.59 4.74
CA LEU A 251 -19.45 -0.72 4.10
C LEU A 251 -18.37 -0.06 4.97
N PRO A 252 -17.28 -0.80 5.34
CA PRO A 252 -16.18 -0.22 6.07
C PRO A 252 -15.59 0.97 5.32
N LYS A 253 -15.82 2.16 5.83
CA LYS A 253 -15.26 3.38 5.25
C LYS A 253 -13.77 3.44 5.56
N VAL A 254 -12.99 3.89 4.60
CA VAL A 254 -11.62 4.30 4.87
C VAL A 254 -11.71 5.43 5.90
N SER A 255 -11.51 5.10 7.17
CA SER A 255 -11.58 6.10 8.24
C SER A 255 -10.50 7.14 8.00
N GLY A 256 -10.79 8.42 8.29
CA GLY A 256 -9.82 9.51 8.19
C GLY A 256 -8.56 9.33 9.05
N ASN A 257 -8.50 8.26 9.83
CA ASN A 257 -7.36 7.85 10.67
C ASN A 257 -6.25 7.11 9.88
N LEU A 258 -6.23 7.17 8.56
CA LEU A 258 -5.07 6.69 7.79
C LEU A 258 -3.80 7.50 8.08
N GLN A 259 -3.97 8.76 8.47
CA GLN A 259 -2.87 9.61 8.89
C GLN A 259 -2.70 9.55 10.41
N ARG A 260 -1.47 9.58 10.86
CA ARG A 260 -1.11 9.66 12.26
C ARG A 260 -1.65 10.95 12.88
N ASP A 261 -2.03 10.95 14.16
CA ASP A 261 -2.50 12.15 14.85
C ASP A 261 -1.39 13.23 14.85
N LEU A 262 -1.78 14.46 14.53
CA LEU A 262 -0.88 15.62 14.52
C LEU A 262 -0.18 15.79 15.87
N ARG A 263 -0.91 15.57 16.97
CA ARG A 263 -0.36 15.69 18.33
C ARG A 263 0.79 14.69 18.56
N ALA A 264 0.64 13.47 18.08
CA ALA A 264 1.69 12.45 18.19
C ALA A 264 2.93 12.84 17.38
N SER A 265 2.74 13.34 16.15
CA SER A 265 3.85 13.83 15.32
C SER A 265 4.52 15.05 15.94
N MET A 266 3.76 15.97 16.52
CA MET A 266 4.32 17.13 17.23
C MET A 266 5.10 16.73 18.50
N ALA A 267 4.62 15.76 19.25
CA ALA A 267 5.33 15.27 20.43
C ALA A 267 6.71 14.73 20.10
N GLU A 268 6.85 14.04 18.96
CA GLU A 268 8.15 13.55 18.48
C GLU A 268 9.08 14.66 17.97
N MET A 269 8.56 15.85 17.69
CA MET A 269 9.38 17.00 17.30
C MET A 269 10.06 17.67 18.48
N VAL A 270 9.51 17.51 19.71
CA VAL A 270 9.98 18.21 20.91
C VAL A 270 11.49 18.05 21.15
N PRO A 271 12.06 16.84 21.13
CA PRO A 271 13.51 16.67 21.34
C PRO A 271 14.35 17.45 20.32
N GLY A 272 14.00 17.39 19.04
CA GLY A 272 14.69 18.12 17.98
C GLY A 272 14.58 19.62 18.14
N LEU A 273 13.42 20.14 18.52
CA LEU A 273 13.21 21.56 18.80
C LEU A 273 14.06 22.02 19.99
N VAL A 274 14.13 21.22 21.06
CA VAL A 274 14.97 21.52 22.21
C VAL A 274 16.44 21.62 21.80
N VAL A 275 16.94 20.66 21.00
CA VAL A 275 18.33 20.69 20.50
C VAL A 275 18.61 21.93 19.65
N LEU A 276 17.67 22.31 18.74
CA LEU A 276 17.83 23.54 17.95
C LEU A 276 17.84 24.79 18.82
N LEU A 277 16.94 24.89 19.81
CA LEU A 277 16.88 26.04 20.72
C LEU A 277 18.13 26.11 21.60
N LEU A 278 18.60 24.98 22.12
CA LEU A 278 19.84 24.94 22.89
C LEU A 278 21.06 25.34 22.02
N SER A 279 21.18 24.80 20.81
CA SER A 279 22.25 25.16 19.87
C SER A 279 22.24 26.66 19.55
N PHE A 280 21.06 27.22 19.32
CA PHE A 280 20.88 28.65 19.11
C PHE A 280 21.28 29.45 20.34
N GLY A 281 20.81 29.08 21.52
CA GLY A 281 21.12 29.73 22.79
C GLY A 281 22.61 29.72 23.10
N VAL A 282 23.30 28.60 22.88
CA VAL A 282 24.75 28.50 23.04
C VAL A 282 25.49 29.46 22.09
N CYS A 283 25.11 29.50 20.81
CA CYS A 283 25.69 30.39 19.83
C CYS A 283 25.51 31.85 20.23
N VAL A 284 24.31 32.26 20.65
CA VAL A 284 24.00 33.61 21.11
C VAL A 284 24.84 33.98 22.33
N LEU A 285 24.92 33.06 23.31
CA LEU A 285 25.69 33.27 24.55
C LEU A 285 27.19 33.48 24.24
N LEU A 286 27.74 32.67 23.33
CA LEU A 286 29.12 32.82 22.87
C LEU A 286 29.35 34.18 22.21
N VAL A 287 28.45 34.64 21.35
CA VAL A 287 28.54 35.96 20.71
C VAL A 287 28.48 37.06 21.77
N MET A 288 27.54 37.00 22.68
CA MET A 288 27.34 37.99 23.75
C MET A 288 28.57 38.08 24.69
N THR A 289 29.10 36.95 25.14
CA THR A 289 30.28 36.91 26.00
C THR A 289 31.49 37.56 25.30
N ARG A 290 31.66 37.28 24.01
CA ARG A 290 32.76 37.90 23.25
C ARG A 290 32.56 39.40 23.03
N PHE A 291 31.32 39.80 22.75
CA PHE A 291 31.01 41.24 22.59
C PHE A 291 31.25 42.04 23.88
N LEU A 292 30.82 41.47 25.02
CA LEU A 292 31.04 42.12 26.33
C LEU A 292 32.51 42.17 26.76
N THR A 293 33.33 41.26 26.24
CA THR A 293 34.79 41.25 26.53
C THR A 293 35.62 41.96 25.44
N TYR A 294 34.95 42.51 24.41
CA TYR A 294 35.60 43.21 23.33
C TYR A 294 36.08 44.57 23.83
N ASP A 295 37.41 44.76 23.84
CA ASP A 295 38.06 46.03 24.12
C ASP A 295 38.49 46.68 22.80
N PRO A 296 37.85 47.78 22.35
CA PRO A 296 38.19 48.43 21.09
C PRO A 296 39.54 49.14 21.10
N GLY A 297 40.24 49.16 22.23
CA GLY A 297 41.53 49.83 22.39
C GLY A 297 42.76 48.90 22.35
N ARG A 298 42.55 47.57 22.10
CA ARG A 298 43.64 46.59 21.96
C ARG A 298 43.78 46.08 20.55
#